data_fda56ea0c70d4be252b12de22d6e2374
#
_entry.id   fda56ea0c70d4be252b12de22d6e2374
#
_cell.length_a   1.000
_cell.length_b   1.000
_cell.length_c   1.000
_cell.angle_alpha   90.00
_cell.angle_beta   90.00
_cell.angle_gamma   90.00
#
_symmetry.space_group_name_H-M   'P 1'
#
loop_
_entity.id
_entity.type
_entity.pdbx_description
1 polymer ?
#
loop_
_entity_poly.entity_id
_entity_poly.type
_entity_poly.pdbx_seq_one_letter_code
_entity_poly.pdbx_strand_id
1 'polypeptide(L)'
;MRRFLSILLIFGLFLSACGSQPVSTEPSEEPSQEPTQAVHEHVDYAGSLELNMDSDTAKLEVTVKTFVDGDTVHFHVGEDVMADGILKARFLAINTPESTGKIEEYGKAASNFTKEKLTNAASILIESENGSWNPDSTGDRYLVWVWYKPTADEPYRNLNVEILQEGLALANSAAGNRYGETCMAAIAQAKLEKNCLYSGEKDPDFFYGDAVELTLKELRTNIESYNGMKVAFNGVISLNSGSQGVYVETLDPETNQYFGMYVYYGHGLNGTGLDILSVGNEVRIVGTVQYYEAGGTWQVSGLTYRMMQPDDPGNIQKLSEGHRAAFVLTDADTLMNGKFCYEQSDEDVVRFVTAPYAAVALDTTVEMKGLTVTDAYTTENGGSSDGAITLYCDADGVAVTVRTVPMINEAGERITQEIYLGKTIDVKGVIEYYDGGYQIKVFAPNHITITE
;
A
#
# COMPACT_ATOMS: atom_id res chain seq x y z
N MET A 1 -13.94 49.02 34.46
CA MET A 1 -13.36 50.32 34.90
C MET A 1 -12.07 50.53 34.09
N ARG A 2 -12.04 51.69 33.42
CA ARG A 2 -10.88 52.49 32.92
C ARG A 2 -9.86 51.77 32.03
N ARG A 3 -9.80 51.96 30.71
CA ARG A 3 -9.47 53.17 29.88
C ARG A 3 -8.05 53.71 30.10
N PHE A 4 -7.23 53.73 29.00
CA PHE A 4 -6.49 54.84 28.39
C PHE A 4 -5.52 54.25 27.35
N LEU A 5 -5.52 54.44 26.10
CA LEU A 5 -5.57 55.55 25.12
C LEU A 5 -4.43 56.60 25.30
N SER A 6 -3.49 56.68 24.38
CA SER A 6 -2.69 57.88 23.91
C SER A 6 -1.87 57.44 22.71
N ILE A 7 -2.02 57.83 21.49
CA ILE A 7 -2.05 59.07 20.69
C ILE A 7 -0.88 60.01 20.99
N LEU A 8 -0.03 60.29 19.97
CA LEU A 8 0.36 61.63 19.41
C LEU A 8 1.65 61.48 18.58
N LEU A 9 1.65 61.77 17.30
CA LEU A 9 1.66 63.02 16.56
C LEU A 9 3.07 63.67 16.42
N ILE A 10 3.58 63.66 15.17
CA ILE A 10 3.87 64.74 14.21
C ILE A 10 5.03 65.69 14.59
N PHE A 11 5.97 65.97 13.69
CA PHE A 11 6.22 67.25 13.07
C PHE A 11 7.29 67.08 11.99
N GLY A 12 6.98 67.57 10.85
CA GLY A 12 7.73 67.88 9.70
C GLY A 12 8.42 69.24 9.76
N LEU A 13 9.40 69.44 8.92
CA LEU A 13 9.92 70.71 8.55
C LEU A 13 10.42 70.71 7.10
N PHE A 14 9.78 71.54 6.33
CA PHE A 14 10.18 71.96 5.00
C PHE A 14 11.39 72.85 5.05
N LEU A 15 12.30 72.79 4.08
CA LEU A 15 13.08 73.88 3.61
C LEU A 15 13.31 73.79 2.10
N SER A 16 12.74 74.75 1.42
CA SER A 16 12.93 75.06 0.00
C SER A 16 14.29 75.71 -0.26
N ALA A 17 14.92 75.40 -1.37
CA ALA A 17 15.83 76.33 -2.06
C ALA A 17 15.75 76.10 -3.57
N CYS A 18 15.48 77.13 -4.29
CA CYS A 18 15.42 77.29 -5.74
C CYS A 18 16.76 77.05 -6.44
N GLY A 19 16.71 76.66 -7.69
CA GLY A 19 17.73 76.96 -8.63
C GLY A 19 17.79 76.09 -9.89
N SER A 20 17.25 76.69 -11.02
CA SER A 20 17.62 76.52 -12.43
C SER A 20 17.42 75.12 -13.11
N GLN A 21 16.50 75.16 -14.07
CA GLN A 21 16.39 74.16 -15.15
C GLN A 21 17.63 74.22 -16.08
N PRO A 22 17.96 73.08 -16.70
CA PRO A 22 17.86 73.05 -18.15
C PRO A 22 17.28 71.74 -18.73
N VAL A 23 16.51 71.92 -19.78
CA VAL A 23 16.34 71.17 -21.02
C VAL A 23 16.09 69.63 -20.87
N SER A 24 14.86 69.29 -21.14
CA SER A 24 14.36 67.93 -21.44
C SER A 24 15.03 67.35 -22.69
N THR A 25 15.65 66.19 -22.53
CA THR A 25 15.77 65.22 -23.59
C THR A 25 15.11 63.93 -23.01
N GLU A 26 13.96 63.60 -23.53
CA GLU A 26 13.33 62.32 -23.31
C GLU A 26 14.26 61.22 -23.82
N PRO A 27 14.56 60.19 -23.00
CA PRO A 27 15.06 58.92 -23.54
C PRO A 27 13.86 58.16 -24.13
N SER A 28 13.90 57.90 -25.41
CA SER A 28 13.04 56.93 -26.07
C SER A 28 13.10 55.62 -25.30
N GLU A 29 11.97 55.16 -24.75
CA GLU A 29 11.79 53.78 -24.27
C GLU A 29 11.94 52.86 -25.46
N GLU A 30 13.07 52.16 -25.52
CA GLU A 30 13.14 50.94 -26.30
C GLU A 30 12.10 49.93 -25.69
N PRO A 31 11.29 49.27 -26.51
CA PRO A 31 10.38 48.26 -26.01
C PRO A 31 11.23 47.15 -25.40
N SER A 32 11.09 46.94 -24.10
CA SER A 32 11.58 45.80 -23.38
C SER A 32 11.00 44.54 -24.09
N GLN A 33 11.83 43.86 -24.85
CA GLN A 33 11.51 42.55 -25.36
C GLN A 33 11.43 41.62 -24.13
N GLU A 34 10.23 41.23 -23.74
CA GLU A 34 10.06 40.05 -22.90
C GLU A 34 10.87 38.92 -23.51
N PRO A 35 11.65 38.15 -22.70
CA PRO A 35 12.39 37.02 -23.22
C PRO A 35 11.38 36.05 -23.82
N THR A 36 11.41 35.89 -25.13
CA THR A 36 10.67 34.85 -25.83
C THR A 36 11.09 33.52 -25.19
N GLN A 37 10.21 32.93 -24.41
CA GLN A 37 10.43 31.55 -23.90
C GLN A 37 10.68 30.69 -25.15
N ALA A 38 11.86 30.11 -25.22
CA ALA A 38 12.16 29.14 -26.25
C ALA A 38 11.09 28.02 -26.11
N VAL A 39 10.34 27.82 -27.19
CA VAL A 39 9.35 26.73 -27.24
C VAL A 39 10.15 25.45 -27.10
N HIS A 40 10.04 24.80 -25.95
CA HIS A 40 10.63 23.49 -25.73
C HIS A 40 9.81 22.48 -26.52
N GLU A 41 10.44 21.77 -27.45
CA GLU A 41 9.80 20.70 -28.18
C GLU A 41 9.77 19.43 -27.30
N HIS A 42 8.60 18.89 -27.05
CA HIS A 42 8.45 17.66 -26.30
C HIS A 42 9.02 16.48 -27.11
N VAL A 43 9.90 15.71 -26.50
CA VAL A 43 10.51 14.50 -27.08
C VAL A 43 9.97 13.27 -26.41
N ASP A 44 9.45 12.30 -27.16
CA ASP A 44 9.06 11.00 -26.66
C ASP A 44 10.27 10.07 -26.51
N TYR A 45 10.97 10.21 -25.37
CA TYR A 45 12.17 9.41 -25.08
C TYR A 45 11.87 7.93 -24.93
N ALA A 46 10.74 7.57 -24.35
CA ALA A 46 10.34 6.17 -24.16
C ALA A 46 10.05 5.46 -25.48
N GLY A 47 9.41 6.16 -26.42
CA GLY A 47 9.11 5.64 -27.75
C GLY A 47 10.27 5.73 -28.75
N SER A 48 11.25 6.60 -28.50
CA SER A 48 12.44 6.74 -29.36
C SER A 48 13.50 5.69 -29.10
N LEU A 49 13.45 5.00 -27.94
CA LEU A 49 14.34 3.88 -27.66
C LEU A 49 13.95 2.64 -28.47
N GLU A 50 14.94 2.04 -29.11
CA GLU A 50 14.76 0.78 -29.82
C GLU A 50 15.25 -0.40 -28.96
N LEU A 51 14.37 -1.38 -28.74
CA LEU A 51 14.75 -2.63 -28.11
C LEU A 51 15.62 -3.46 -29.07
N ASN A 52 16.90 -3.62 -28.72
CA ASN A 52 17.80 -4.46 -29.51
C ASN A 52 17.66 -5.93 -29.09
N MET A 53 16.95 -6.71 -29.89
CA MET A 53 16.71 -8.14 -29.62
C MET A 53 18.03 -8.98 -29.77
N ASP A 54 19.05 -8.50 -30.50
CA ASP A 54 20.30 -9.18 -30.73
C ASP A 54 21.41 -8.82 -29.71
N SER A 55 21.10 -7.96 -28.72
CA SER A 55 22.04 -7.63 -27.66
C SER A 55 22.30 -8.82 -26.73
N ASP A 56 23.40 -8.77 -25.99
CA ASP A 56 23.84 -9.78 -25.03
C ASP A 56 23.07 -9.82 -23.71
N THR A 57 22.04 -8.98 -23.58
CA THR A 57 21.16 -8.96 -22.40
C THR A 57 20.20 -10.15 -22.37
N ALA A 58 19.86 -10.64 -21.18
CA ALA A 58 18.77 -11.60 -21.04
C ALA A 58 17.44 -10.89 -21.29
N LYS A 59 16.58 -11.50 -22.10
CA LYS A 59 15.25 -10.98 -22.45
C LYS A 59 14.21 -12.08 -22.30
N LEU A 60 13.05 -11.72 -21.81
CA LEU A 60 11.97 -12.68 -21.60
C LEU A 60 10.61 -11.99 -21.81
N GLU A 61 9.76 -12.59 -22.62
CA GLU A 61 8.36 -12.21 -22.71
C GLU A 61 7.62 -12.76 -21.50
N VAL A 62 6.81 -11.91 -20.86
CA VAL A 62 6.19 -12.22 -19.56
C VAL A 62 4.73 -11.76 -19.49
N THR A 63 4.02 -12.26 -18.51
CA THR A 63 2.69 -11.75 -18.11
C THR A 63 2.72 -11.28 -16.67
N VAL A 64 1.89 -10.30 -16.34
CA VAL A 64 1.82 -9.78 -14.98
C VAL A 64 1.16 -10.79 -14.06
N LYS A 65 1.77 -11.04 -12.91
CA LYS A 65 1.18 -11.77 -11.79
C LYS A 65 0.57 -10.79 -10.78
N THR A 66 1.34 -9.80 -10.34
CA THR A 66 0.93 -8.88 -9.28
C THR A 66 1.60 -7.53 -9.45
N PHE A 67 0.84 -6.46 -9.35
CA PHE A 67 1.36 -5.11 -9.19
C PHE A 67 1.65 -4.89 -7.70
N VAL A 68 2.83 -4.39 -7.38
CA VAL A 68 3.25 -4.07 -6.00
C VAL A 68 3.31 -2.57 -5.81
N ASP A 69 4.04 -1.88 -6.72
CA ASP A 69 4.28 -0.44 -6.68
C ASP A 69 4.52 0.10 -8.09
N GLY A 70 4.77 1.39 -8.23
CA GLY A 70 5.06 2.03 -9.51
C GLY A 70 6.30 1.48 -10.22
N ASP A 71 7.29 0.99 -9.46
CA ASP A 71 8.54 0.43 -9.97
C ASP A 71 8.80 -1.03 -9.57
N THR A 72 7.79 -1.69 -9.06
CA THR A 72 7.89 -3.09 -8.62
C THR A 72 6.68 -3.89 -9.07
N VAL A 73 6.92 -4.92 -9.89
CA VAL A 73 5.88 -5.81 -10.44
C VAL A 73 6.37 -7.25 -10.38
N HIS A 74 5.51 -8.19 -10.03
CA HIS A 74 5.80 -9.62 -10.14
C HIS A 74 5.30 -10.15 -11.48
N PHE A 75 6.15 -10.88 -12.18
CA PHE A 75 5.83 -11.48 -13.47
C PHE A 75 5.82 -13.00 -13.41
N HIS A 76 4.94 -13.63 -14.18
CA HIS A 76 5.03 -15.05 -14.47
C HIS A 76 6.18 -15.31 -15.43
N VAL A 77 7.04 -16.27 -15.08
CA VAL A 77 8.19 -16.74 -15.87
C VAL A 77 8.21 -18.27 -15.88
N GLY A 78 9.08 -18.87 -16.73
CA GLY A 78 9.29 -20.31 -16.70
C GLY A 78 10.03 -20.78 -15.44
N GLU A 79 9.78 -22.02 -15.00
CA GLU A 79 10.50 -22.65 -13.87
C GLU A 79 12.01 -22.83 -14.13
N ASP A 80 12.43 -22.78 -15.41
CA ASP A 80 13.82 -22.74 -15.84
C ASP A 80 14.50 -21.38 -15.58
N VAL A 81 13.70 -20.32 -15.38
CA VAL A 81 14.16 -18.97 -15.02
C VAL A 81 14.14 -18.77 -13.51
N MET A 82 13.00 -19.05 -12.89
CA MET A 82 12.77 -18.98 -11.42
C MET A 82 12.04 -20.24 -10.98
N ALA A 83 12.55 -20.90 -9.95
CA ALA A 83 12.04 -22.20 -9.49
C ALA A 83 10.56 -22.18 -9.07
N ASP A 84 10.06 -21.02 -8.62
CA ASP A 84 8.67 -20.81 -8.25
C ASP A 84 7.81 -20.21 -9.38
N GLY A 85 8.38 -20.08 -10.59
CA GLY A 85 7.70 -19.51 -11.75
C GLY A 85 7.42 -18.02 -11.65
N ILE A 86 8.06 -17.29 -10.70
CA ILE A 86 7.79 -15.88 -10.44
C ILE A 86 9.08 -15.07 -10.40
N LEU A 87 9.17 -14.06 -11.25
CA LEU A 87 10.24 -13.06 -11.16
C LEU A 87 9.68 -11.79 -10.50
N LYS A 88 10.18 -11.48 -9.31
CA LYS A 88 9.88 -10.23 -8.61
C LYS A 88 10.76 -9.13 -9.21
N ALA A 89 10.19 -8.31 -10.06
CA ALA A 89 10.93 -7.28 -10.79
C ALA A 89 10.98 -5.97 -10.02
N ARG A 90 12.18 -5.39 -9.89
CA ARG A 90 12.44 -4.00 -9.52
C ARG A 90 12.95 -3.27 -10.74
N PHE A 91 12.31 -2.17 -11.12
CA PHE A 91 12.63 -1.44 -12.34
C PHE A 91 13.95 -0.70 -12.18
N LEU A 92 14.85 -0.89 -13.16
CA LEU A 92 16.16 -0.23 -13.22
C LEU A 92 16.03 1.28 -13.41
N ALA A 93 17.00 2.01 -12.89
CA ALA A 93 17.20 3.44 -13.08
C ALA A 93 16.18 4.36 -12.39
N ILE A 94 15.12 3.84 -11.81
CA ILE A 94 14.03 4.61 -11.24
C ILE A 94 13.76 4.28 -9.78
N ASN A 95 13.16 5.24 -9.08
CA ASN A 95 12.55 5.07 -7.78
C ASN A 95 11.27 5.88 -7.76
N THR A 96 10.14 5.21 -7.83
CA THR A 96 8.83 5.85 -7.67
C THR A 96 8.58 6.16 -6.19
N PRO A 97 7.77 7.19 -5.88
CA PRO A 97 7.26 7.34 -4.52
C PRO A 97 6.45 6.10 -4.11
N GLU A 98 6.51 5.77 -2.83
CA GLU A 98 5.84 4.60 -2.28
C GLU A 98 4.31 4.73 -2.38
N SER A 99 3.65 3.73 -2.92
CA SER A 99 2.18 3.58 -2.94
C SER A 99 1.70 2.57 -1.92
N THR A 100 2.62 1.81 -1.30
CA THR A 100 2.38 0.79 -0.29
C THR A 100 3.17 1.08 0.98
N GLY A 101 2.66 0.70 2.14
CA GLY A 101 3.33 0.96 3.42
C GLY A 101 3.26 2.44 3.81
N LYS A 102 4.35 3.19 3.64
CA LYS A 102 4.37 4.65 3.77
C LYS A 102 3.98 5.28 2.44
N ILE A 103 2.71 5.69 2.33
CA ILE A 103 2.23 6.35 1.11
C ILE A 103 2.87 7.73 0.97
N GLU A 104 3.42 8.02 -0.21
CA GLU A 104 4.08 9.28 -0.57
C GLU A 104 3.31 10.00 -1.69
N GLU A 105 3.52 11.32 -1.78
CA GLU A 105 2.94 12.12 -2.88
C GLU A 105 3.33 11.51 -4.24
N TYR A 106 2.37 11.44 -5.16
CA TYR A 106 2.47 10.81 -6.48
C TYR A 106 2.75 9.29 -6.48
N GLY A 107 2.79 8.61 -5.33
CA GLY A 107 2.96 7.17 -5.26
C GLY A 107 1.79 6.42 -5.91
N LYS A 108 0.57 6.83 -5.58
CA LYS A 108 -0.65 6.28 -6.21
C LYS A 108 -0.68 6.54 -7.71
N ALA A 109 -0.29 7.74 -8.15
CA ALA A 109 -0.23 8.09 -9.57
C ALA A 109 0.79 7.22 -10.32
N ALA A 110 2.00 7.02 -9.77
CA ALA A 110 3.02 6.15 -10.34
C ALA A 110 2.57 4.68 -10.44
N SER A 111 1.96 4.15 -9.37
CA SER A 111 1.44 2.78 -9.34
C SER A 111 0.31 2.59 -10.37
N ASN A 112 -0.63 3.52 -10.44
CA ASN A 112 -1.72 3.48 -11.42
C ASN A 112 -1.21 3.57 -12.85
N PHE A 113 -0.21 4.40 -13.11
CA PHE A 113 0.42 4.54 -14.43
C PHE A 113 1.02 3.21 -14.91
N THR A 114 1.85 2.59 -14.07
CA THR A 114 2.45 1.29 -14.35
C THR A 114 1.37 0.22 -14.59
N LYS A 115 0.36 0.18 -13.73
CA LYS A 115 -0.77 -0.76 -13.84
C LYS A 115 -1.55 -0.56 -15.13
N GLU A 116 -1.87 0.67 -15.51
CA GLU A 116 -2.59 0.99 -16.75
C GLU A 116 -1.80 0.53 -17.98
N LYS A 117 -0.51 0.90 -18.07
CA LYS A 117 0.34 0.54 -19.21
C LYS A 117 0.48 -0.97 -19.39
N LEU A 118 0.77 -1.70 -18.32
CA LEU A 118 1.00 -3.14 -18.39
C LEU A 118 -0.31 -3.96 -18.51
N THR A 119 -1.42 -3.48 -17.95
CA THR A 119 -2.73 -4.17 -18.11
C THR A 119 -3.23 -4.09 -19.55
N ASN A 120 -3.01 -2.96 -20.23
CA ASN A 120 -3.46 -2.72 -21.59
C ASN A 120 -2.44 -3.14 -22.66
N ALA A 121 -1.27 -3.62 -22.27
CA ALA A 121 -0.21 -4.00 -23.17
C ALA A 121 -0.57 -5.24 -24.01
N ALA A 122 -0.32 -5.18 -25.32
CA ALA A 122 -0.43 -6.34 -26.21
C ALA A 122 0.70 -7.36 -25.98
N SER A 123 1.86 -6.93 -25.52
CA SER A 123 3.01 -7.77 -25.13
C SER A 123 3.87 -7.03 -24.12
N ILE A 124 4.43 -7.77 -23.17
CA ILE A 124 5.37 -7.27 -22.16
C ILE A 124 6.64 -8.09 -22.25
N LEU A 125 7.78 -7.40 -22.24
CA LEU A 125 9.11 -8.01 -22.24
C LEU A 125 9.96 -7.39 -21.15
N ILE A 126 10.65 -8.22 -20.37
CA ILE A 126 11.66 -7.77 -19.41
C ILE A 126 13.05 -8.01 -19.97
N GLU A 127 13.95 -7.06 -19.72
CA GLU A 127 15.35 -7.11 -20.16
C GLU A 127 16.28 -6.87 -18.97
N SER A 128 17.33 -7.70 -18.83
CA SER A 128 18.36 -7.48 -17.83
C SER A 128 19.34 -6.37 -18.27
N GLU A 129 20.14 -5.83 -17.35
CA GLU A 129 21.22 -4.88 -17.68
C GLU A 129 22.36 -5.56 -18.45
N ASN A 130 22.56 -6.83 -18.21
CA ASN A 130 23.60 -7.68 -18.84
C ASN A 130 23.00 -9.07 -19.12
N GLY A 131 23.79 -10.06 -19.46
CA GLY A 131 23.35 -11.42 -19.77
C GLY A 131 22.76 -12.21 -18.59
N SER A 132 22.54 -11.59 -17.43
CA SER A 132 22.09 -12.26 -16.21
C SER A 132 20.99 -11.48 -15.50
N TRP A 133 20.08 -12.18 -14.80
CA TRP A 133 19.12 -11.56 -13.88
C TRP A 133 19.83 -11.20 -12.58
N ASN A 134 20.11 -9.92 -12.37
CA ASN A 134 20.84 -9.42 -11.21
C ASN A 134 19.88 -9.09 -10.09
N PRO A 135 20.07 -9.63 -8.86
CA PRO A 135 19.26 -9.25 -7.72
C PRO A 135 19.52 -7.80 -7.30
N ASP A 136 18.52 -7.16 -6.71
CA ASP A 136 18.67 -5.87 -6.02
C ASP A 136 19.39 -6.03 -4.67
N SER A 137 19.58 -4.93 -3.95
CA SER A 137 20.26 -4.93 -2.65
C SER A 137 19.55 -5.75 -1.56
N THR A 138 18.27 -6.08 -1.73
CA THR A 138 17.52 -6.94 -0.80
C THR A 138 17.73 -8.42 -1.07
N GLY A 139 18.20 -8.78 -2.28
CA GLY A 139 18.40 -10.14 -2.72
C GLY A 139 17.14 -10.87 -3.21
N ASP A 140 15.97 -10.27 -3.02
CA ASP A 140 14.66 -10.90 -3.27
C ASP A 140 14.01 -10.47 -4.60
N ARG A 141 14.47 -9.35 -5.18
CA ARG A 141 13.92 -8.78 -6.41
C ARG A 141 15.04 -8.69 -7.44
N TYR A 142 14.66 -8.73 -8.72
CA TYR A 142 15.58 -8.67 -9.84
C TYR A 142 15.47 -7.35 -10.59
N LEU A 143 16.61 -6.74 -10.89
CA LEU A 143 16.70 -5.46 -11.58
C LEU A 143 16.44 -5.64 -13.07
N VAL A 144 15.40 -4.97 -13.62
CA VAL A 144 14.98 -5.13 -15.00
C VAL A 144 14.62 -3.81 -15.67
N TRP A 145 14.81 -3.76 -16.98
CA TRP A 145 14.13 -2.85 -17.89
C TRP A 145 12.84 -3.51 -18.34
N VAL A 146 11.74 -2.77 -18.30
CA VAL A 146 10.42 -3.24 -18.72
C VAL A 146 10.04 -2.57 -20.03
N TRP A 147 9.72 -3.39 -21.00
CA TRP A 147 9.27 -2.99 -22.32
C TRP A 147 7.85 -3.47 -22.54
N TYR A 148 7.03 -2.65 -23.16
CA TYR A 148 5.68 -3.04 -23.49
C TYR A 148 5.26 -2.55 -24.87
N LYS A 149 4.35 -3.25 -25.51
CA LYS A 149 3.70 -2.83 -26.75
C LYS A 149 2.28 -2.32 -26.42
N PRO A 150 1.94 -1.07 -26.74
CA PRO A 150 0.55 -0.58 -26.58
C PRO A 150 -0.44 -1.40 -27.43
N THR A 151 -0.06 -1.71 -28.67
CA THR A 151 -0.80 -2.60 -29.58
C THR A 151 0.13 -3.60 -30.26
N ALA A 152 -0.41 -4.63 -30.88
CA ALA A 152 0.40 -5.67 -31.56
C ALA A 152 1.30 -5.11 -32.68
N ASP A 153 0.85 -4.05 -33.33
CA ASP A 153 1.51 -3.46 -34.50
C ASP A 153 2.50 -2.34 -34.15
N GLU A 154 2.46 -1.84 -32.90
CA GLU A 154 3.35 -0.77 -32.45
C GLU A 154 4.69 -1.34 -31.94
N PRO A 155 5.78 -0.52 -32.00
CA PRO A 155 7.06 -0.90 -31.42
C PRO A 155 6.98 -1.00 -29.90
N TYR A 156 7.97 -1.66 -29.31
CA TYR A 156 8.14 -1.64 -27.84
C TYR A 156 8.49 -0.25 -27.36
N ARG A 157 7.92 0.13 -26.23
CA ARG A 157 8.24 1.35 -25.46
C ARG A 157 8.91 0.95 -24.15
N ASN A 158 9.87 1.74 -23.69
CA ASN A 158 10.53 1.49 -22.41
C ASN A 158 9.76 2.15 -21.27
N LEU A 159 9.12 1.33 -20.43
CA LEU A 159 8.28 1.82 -19.33
C LEU A 159 9.08 2.56 -18.25
N ASN A 160 10.30 2.12 -17.94
CA ASN A 160 11.17 2.80 -16.96
C ASN A 160 11.44 4.26 -17.39
N VAL A 161 11.76 4.48 -18.66
CA VAL A 161 11.98 5.81 -19.20
C VAL A 161 10.69 6.62 -19.27
N GLU A 162 9.57 5.98 -19.61
CA GLU A 162 8.28 6.66 -19.67
C GLU A 162 7.84 7.18 -18.30
N ILE A 163 8.01 6.39 -17.23
CA ILE A 163 7.74 6.82 -15.85
C ILE A 163 8.60 8.04 -15.45
N LEU A 164 9.88 8.10 -15.88
CA LEU A 164 10.74 9.27 -15.68
C LEU A 164 10.27 10.50 -16.46
N GLN A 165 9.87 10.30 -17.72
CA GLN A 165 9.39 11.35 -18.61
C GLN A 165 8.10 12.00 -18.07
N GLU A 166 7.21 11.20 -17.48
CA GLU A 166 5.98 11.68 -16.85
C GLU A 166 6.22 12.35 -15.47
N GLY A 167 7.47 12.37 -14.99
CA GLY A 167 7.81 12.93 -13.69
C GLY A 167 7.28 12.12 -12.50
N LEU A 168 7.01 10.83 -12.69
CA LEU A 168 6.46 9.93 -11.67
C LEU A 168 7.54 9.13 -10.91
N ALA A 169 8.81 9.35 -11.22
CA ALA A 169 9.93 8.75 -10.49
C ALA A 169 11.13 9.68 -10.36
N LEU A 170 11.93 9.42 -9.34
CA LEU A 170 13.28 9.97 -9.21
C LEU A 170 14.28 9.04 -9.90
N ALA A 171 15.39 9.61 -10.38
CA ALA A 171 16.50 8.80 -10.87
C ALA A 171 17.14 8.01 -9.72
N ASN A 172 17.37 6.72 -9.95
CA ASN A 172 18.12 5.86 -9.04
C ASN A 172 19.27 5.19 -9.82
N SER A 173 20.49 5.70 -9.62
CA SER A 173 21.70 5.22 -10.34
C SER A 173 21.55 5.21 -11.87
N ALA A 174 20.72 6.11 -12.41
CA ALA A 174 20.32 6.07 -13.83
C ALA A 174 21.49 6.26 -14.79
N ALA A 175 22.38 7.21 -14.52
CA ALA A 175 23.43 7.63 -15.47
C ALA A 175 24.42 6.51 -15.84
N GLY A 176 24.60 5.52 -14.97
CA GLY A 176 25.53 4.40 -15.18
C GLY A 176 24.94 3.18 -15.90
N ASN A 177 23.65 3.21 -16.22
CA ASN A 177 22.94 2.09 -16.83
C ASN A 177 22.96 2.17 -18.37
N ARG A 178 22.59 1.08 -19.02
CA ARG A 178 22.51 0.94 -20.49
C ARG A 178 21.78 2.10 -21.18
N TYR A 179 20.66 2.55 -20.62
CA TYR A 179 19.83 3.64 -21.16
C TYR A 179 19.97 4.93 -20.34
N GLY A 180 21.11 5.09 -19.66
CA GLY A 180 21.33 6.19 -18.71
C GLY A 180 21.22 7.58 -19.32
N GLU A 181 21.76 7.80 -20.52
CA GLU A 181 21.65 9.09 -21.21
C GLU A 181 20.19 9.45 -21.49
N THR A 182 19.39 8.50 -21.97
CA THR A 182 17.97 8.69 -22.24
C THR A 182 17.17 8.92 -20.94
N CYS A 183 17.46 8.18 -19.88
CA CYS A 183 16.86 8.42 -18.57
C CYS A 183 17.13 9.83 -18.07
N MET A 184 18.38 10.31 -18.18
CA MET A 184 18.74 11.66 -17.73
C MET A 184 18.08 12.74 -18.59
N ALA A 185 17.93 12.53 -19.89
CA ALA A 185 17.22 13.45 -20.79
C ALA A 185 15.72 13.48 -20.47
N ALA A 186 15.09 12.34 -20.24
CA ALA A 186 13.69 12.23 -19.85
C ALA A 186 13.40 12.99 -18.54
N ILE A 187 14.26 12.83 -17.51
CA ILE A 187 14.14 13.57 -16.26
C ILE A 187 14.32 15.09 -16.46
N ALA A 188 15.30 15.49 -17.29
CA ALA A 188 15.54 16.91 -17.58
C ALA A 188 14.29 17.54 -18.24
N GLN A 189 13.65 16.81 -19.16
CA GLN A 189 12.39 17.22 -19.77
C GLN A 189 11.27 17.30 -18.75
N ALA A 190 11.06 16.27 -17.94
CA ALA A 190 10.02 16.28 -16.89
C ALA A 190 10.14 17.47 -15.92
N LYS A 191 11.38 17.85 -15.56
CA LYS A 191 11.65 19.04 -14.74
C LYS A 191 11.31 20.32 -15.45
N LEU A 192 11.64 20.42 -16.75
CA LEU A 192 11.38 21.61 -17.56
C LEU A 192 9.88 21.79 -17.80
N GLU A 193 9.18 20.71 -18.06
CA GLU A 193 7.72 20.66 -18.26
C GLU A 193 6.93 20.72 -16.95
N LYS A 194 7.61 20.58 -15.81
CA LYS A 194 7.00 20.54 -14.47
C LYS A 194 5.97 19.42 -14.29
N ASN A 195 6.31 18.23 -14.74
CA ASN A 195 5.42 17.06 -14.62
C ASN A 195 5.44 16.52 -13.18
N CYS A 196 4.28 16.17 -12.66
CA CYS A 196 4.04 15.46 -11.38
C CYS A 196 4.99 15.89 -10.24
N LEU A 197 5.98 15.08 -9.86
CA LEU A 197 6.95 15.36 -8.78
C LEU A 197 7.72 16.66 -8.96
N TYR A 198 7.81 17.17 -10.18
CA TYR A 198 8.54 18.40 -10.52
C TYR A 198 7.63 19.62 -10.72
N SER A 199 6.29 19.44 -10.57
CA SER A 199 5.31 20.51 -10.77
C SER A 199 5.38 21.60 -9.70
N GLY A 200 5.74 21.22 -8.47
CA GLY A 200 5.59 22.05 -7.28
C GLY A 200 4.14 22.16 -6.81
N GLU A 201 3.22 21.47 -7.46
CA GLU A 201 1.81 21.39 -7.08
C GLU A 201 1.57 20.19 -6.17
N LYS A 202 0.48 20.24 -5.40
CA LYS A 202 0.06 19.12 -4.57
C LYS A 202 -0.49 18.00 -5.45
N ASP A 203 -0.16 16.77 -5.09
CA ASP A 203 -0.75 15.57 -5.71
C ASP A 203 -2.27 15.57 -5.42
N PRO A 204 -3.15 15.59 -6.43
CA PRO A 204 -4.59 15.58 -6.23
C PRO A 204 -5.12 14.29 -5.58
N ASP A 205 -4.37 13.19 -5.68
CA ASP A 205 -4.73 11.89 -5.13
C ASP A 205 -4.13 11.62 -3.74
N PHE A 206 -3.32 12.56 -3.21
CA PHE A 206 -2.71 12.45 -1.89
C PHE A 206 -3.47 13.26 -0.85
N PHE A 207 -3.80 12.63 0.27
CA PHE A 207 -4.56 13.27 1.34
C PHE A 207 -3.64 14.06 2.28
N TYR A 208 -3.70 15.40 2.22
CA TYR A 208 -2.90 16.33 3.03
C TYR A 208 -3.58 16.75 4.34
N GLY A 209 -4.83 16.38 4.55
CA GLY A 209 -5.61 16.81 5.71
C GLY A 209 -5.28 16.06 7.00
N ASP A 210 -6.00 16.45 8.06
CA ASP A 210 -6.01 15.70 9.31
C ASP A 210 -6.69 14.33 9.10
N ALA A 211 -6.43 13.40 10.03
CA ALA A 211 -7.07 12.10 9.96
C ALA A 211 -8.60 12.23 10.08
N VAL A 212 -9.33 11.51 9.25
CA VAL A 212 -10.79 11.39 9.37
C VAL A 212 -11.08 10.45 10.53
N GLU A 213 -11.79 10.94 11.57
CA GLU A 213 -12.18 10.12 12.71
C GLU A 213 -13.37 9.23 12.32
N LEU A 214 -13.21 7.92 12.48
CA LEU A 214 -14.18 6.90 12.09
C LEU A 214 -14.33 5.84 13.18
N THR A 215 -15.48 5.23 13.24
CA THR A 215 -15.63 3.92 13.88
C THR A 215 -15.10 2.82 12.95
N LEU A 216 -14.73 1.66 13.50
CA LEU A 216 -14.37 0.52 12.65
C LEU A 216 -15.53 0.03 11.77
N LYS A 217 -16.78 0.22 12.20
CA LYS A 217 -17.98 -0.01 11.39
C LYS A 217 -18.01 0.89 10.16
N GLU A 218 -17.91 2.22 10.34
CA GLU A 218 -17.90 3.19 9.24
C GLU A 218 -16.74 2.92 8.27
N LEU A 219 -15.54 2.67 8.81
CA LEU A 219 -14.38 2.35 8.01
C LEU A 219 -14.61 1.07 7.19
N ARG A 220 -15.01 -0.05 7.81
CA ARG A 220 -15.22 -1.35 7.14
C ARG A 220 -16.31 -1.30 6.09
N THR A 221 -17.42 -0.62 6.37
CA THR A 221 -18.58 -0.58 5.48
C THR A 221 -18.43 0.38 4.30
N ASN A 222 -17.45 1.32 4.35
CA ASN A 222 -17.20 2.31 3.30
C ASN A 222 -15.72 2.33 2.88
N ILE A 223 -14.98 1.23 3.05
CA ILE A 223 -13.52 1.18 2.96
C ILE A 223 -12.97 1.74 1.63
N GLU A 224 -13.65 1.48 0.51
CA GLU A 224 -13.24 1.94 -0.82
C GLU A 224 -13.23 3.46 -0.93
N SER A 225 -14.16 4.14 -0.25
CA SER A 225 -14.25 5.61 -0.24
C SER A 225 -13.09 6.27 0.48
N TYR A 226 -12.40 5.54 1.35
CA TYR A 226 -11.27 6.04 2.12
C TYR A 226 -9.90 5.66 1.53
N ASN A 227 -9.86 5.02 0.36
CA ASN A 227 -8.59 4.62 -0.26
C ASN A 227 -7.65 5.79 -0.47
N GLY A 228 -6.43 5.71 0.07
CA GLY A 228 -5.43 6.78 0.07
C GLY A 228 -5.65 7.86 1.14
N MET A 229 -6.75 7.82 1.89
CA MET A 229 -7.05 8.81 2.92
C MET A 229 -6.44 8.42 4.27
N LYS A 230 -6.02 9.43 5.01
CA LYS A 230 -5.59 9.29 6.40
C LYS A 230 -6.81 9.20 7.31
N VAL A 231 -6.90 8.13 8.06
CA VAL A 231 -8.01 7.85 8.99
C VAL A 231 -7.52 7.65 10.41
N ALA A 232 -8.39 7.85 11.38
CA ALA A 232 -8.16 7.50 12.76
C ALA A 232 -9.38 6.75 13.33
N PHE A 233 -9.11 5.70 14.10
CA PHE A 233 -10.13 4.88 14.74
C PHE A 233 -9.62 4.21 16.00
N ASN A 234 -10.53 3.84 16.89
CA ASN A 234 -10.21 3.13 18.13
C ASN A 234 -10.54 1.65 18.01
N GLY A 235 -9.76 0.82 18.71
CA GLY A 235 -10.06 -0.60 18.83
C GLY A 235 -9.02 -1.34 19.69
N VAL A 236 -9.31 -2.60 19.96
CA VAL A 236 -8.43 -3.48 20.74
C VAL A 236 -7.51 -4.25 19.79
N ILE A 237 -6.22 -4.26 20.08
CA ILE A 237 -5.28 -5.15 19.40
C ILE A 237 -5.62 -6.58 19.79
N SER A 238 -6.23 -7.32 18.90
CA SER A 238 -6.72 -8.69 19.16
C SER A 238 -5.65 -9.74 18.93
N LEU A 239 -4.88 -9.61 17.84
CA LEU A 239 -3.80 -10.53 17.49
C LEU A 239 -2.64 -9.82 16.78
N ASN A 240 -1.45 -10.43 16.88
CA ASN A 240 -0.28 -10.05 16.09
C ASN A 240 -0.11 -11.06 14.94
N SER A 241 0.04 -10.57 13.71
CA SER A 241 0.18 -11.42 12.53
C SER A 241 1.53 -12.12 12.43
N GLY A 242 2.51 -11.73 13.25
CA GLY A 242 3.89 -12.21 13.15
C GLY A 242 4.67 -11.64 11.95
N SER A 243 4.03 -10.83 11.10
CA SER A 243 4.59 -10.28 9.86
C SER A 243 4.37 -8.77 9.76
N GLN A 244 4.78 -8.04 10.81
CA GLN A 244 4.76 -6.56 10.83
C GLN A 244 3.36 -5.95 10.75
N GLY A 245 2.37 -6.63 11.29
CA GLY A 245 0.99 -6.18 11.33
C GLY A 245 0.26 -6.71 12.54
N VAL A 246 -0.84 -6.06 12.86
CA VAL A 246 -1.77 -6.46 13.93
C VAL A 246 -3.20 -6.42 13.43
N TYR A 247 -4.06 -7.18 14.08
CA TYR A 247 -5.50 -7.11 13.90
C TYR A 247 -6.09 -6.26 15.03
N VAL A 248 -6.93 -5.32 14.64
CA VAL A 248 -7.64 -4.41 15.56
C VAL A 248 -9.11 -4.65 15.41
N GLU A 249 -9.83 -4.84 16.52
CA GLU A 249 -11.26 -5.08 16.49
C GLU A 249 -12.01 -4.27 17.56
N THR A 250 -13.25 -3.96 17.27
CA THR A 250 -14.17 -3.32 18.26
C THR A 250 -15.60 -3.80 18.07
N LEU A 251 -16.34 -3.88 19.17
CA LEU A 251 -17.77 -4.16 19.15
C LEU A 251 -18.53 -2.87 18.80
N ASP A 252 -19.37 -2.91 17.78
CA ASP A 252 -20.36 -1.90 17.54
C ASP A 252 -21.60 -2.17 18.44
N PRO A 253 -21.91 -1.27 19.37
CA PRO A 253 -22.97 -1.52 20.34
C PRO A 253 -24.39 -1.48 19.73
N GLU A 254 -24.55 -0.83 18.57
CA GLU A 254 -25.85 -0.72 17.90
C GLU A 254 -26.24 -2.01 17.20
N THR A 255 -25.28 -2.65 16.54
CA THR A 255 -25.52 -3.89 15.79
C THR A 255 -25.14 -5.14 16.56
N ASN A 256 -24.42 -5.00 17.69
CA ASN A 256 -23.80 -6.09 18.45
C ASN A 256 -22.87 -6.96 17.58
N GLN A 257 -22.23 -6.35 16.58
CA GLN A 257 -21.29 -6.97 15.67
C GLN A 257 -19.88 -6.42 15.91
N TYR A 258 -18.87 -7.31 15.88
CA TYR A 258 -17.49 -6.90 15.83
C TYR A 258 -17.08 -6.51 14.42
N PHE A 259 -16.36 -5.40 14.31
CA PHE A 259 -15.72 -4.94 13.09
C PHE A 259 -14.21 -4.92 13.29
N GLY A 260 -13.48 -5.33 12.28
CA GLY A 260 -12.03 -5.48 12.36
C GLY A 260 -11.30 -4.77 11.22
N MET A 261 -10.00 -4.57 11.43
CA MET A 261 -9.08 -4.02 10.43
C MET A 261 -7.68 -4.60 10.63
N TYR A 262 -7.09 -5.06 9.55
CA TYR A 262 -5.66 -5.36 9.53
C TYR A 262 -4.86 -4.06 9.43
N VAL A 263 -3.91 -3.88 10.35
CA VAL A 263 -3.05 -2.71 10.44
C VAL A 263 -1.61 -3.15 10.19
N TYR A 264 -1.06 -2.73 9.05
CA TYR A 264 0.32 -3.01 8.66
C TYR A 264 1.23 -1.88 9.12
N TYR A 265 2.16 -2.17 10.03
CA TYR A 265 3.12 -1.17 10.54
C TYR A 265 4.50 -1.26 9.89
N GLY A 266 4.79 -2.32 9.14
CA GLY A 266 6.03 -2.48 8.37
C GLY A 266 7.29 -2.39 9.23
N HIS A 267 8.36 -1.89 8.61
CA HIS A 267 9.65 -1.67 9.28
C HIS A 267 9.80 -0.25 9.88
N GLY A 268 8.84 0.64 9.61
CA GLY A 268 8.93 2.06 9.99
C GLY A 268 8.62 2.35 11.46
N LEU A 269 7.96 1.43 12.15
CA LEU A 269 7.58 1.57 13.54
C LEU A 269 8.46 0.68 14.42
N ASN A 270 9.04 1.25 15.49
CA ASN A 270 9.91 0.54 16.42
C ASN A 270 9.79 1.12 17.83
N GLY A 271 10.46 0.47 18.82
CA GLY A 271 10.51 0.92 20.21
C GLY A 271 9.12 1.16 20.80
N THR A 272 8.91 2.28 21.45
CA THR A 272 7.67 2.62 22.17
C THR A 272 6.45 2.64 21.24
N GLY A 273 6.62 2.99 19.97
CA GLY A 273 5.54 2.93 18.99
C GLY A 273 5.05 1.51 18.76
N LEU A 274 5.95 0.53 18.69
CA LEU A 274 5.61 -0.88 18.55
C LEU A 274 4.96 -1.43 19.84
N ASP A 275 5.42 -0.99 21.02
CA ASP A 275 4.84 -1.40 22.30
C ASP A 275 3.37 -1.01 22.44
N ILE A 276 2.96 0.12 21.84
CA ILE A 276 1.56 0.55 21.78
C ILE A 276 0.69 -0.52 21.11
N LEU A 277 1.21 -1.19 20.08
CA LEU A 277 0.50 -2.22 19.31
C LEU A 277 0.55 -3.62 19.95
N SER A 278 0.81 -3.71 21.25
CA SER A 278 0.79 -4.99 21.98
C SER A 278 -0.64 -5.53 22.11
N VAL A 279 -0.78 -6.85 21.94
CA VAL A 279 -2.06 -7.55 22.09
C VAL A 279 -2.68 -7.26 23.47
N GLY A 280 -3.95 -6.92 23.48
CA GLY A 280 -4.70 -6.54 24.67
C GLY A 280 -4.66 -5.05 25.01
N ASN A 281 -3.96 -4.23 24.23
CA ASN A 281 -4.09 -2.78 24.32
C ASN A 281 -5.31 -2.31 23.51
N GLU A 282 -6.07 -1.39 24.06
CA GLU A 282 -6.97 -0.55 23.29
C GLU A 282 -6.18 0.66 22.80
N VAL A 283 -6.30 0.95 21.54
CA VAL A 283 -5.45 1.92 20.85
C VAL A 283 -6.27 2.84 19.97
N ARG A 284 -5.77 4.07 19.76
CA ARG A 284 -6.18 4.91 18.65
C ARG A 284 -5.14 4.73 17.56
N ILE A 285 -5.56 4.14 16.46
CA ILE A 285 -4.77 3.99 15.23
C ILE A 285 -4.91 5.26 14.41
N VAL A 286 -3.80 5.73 13.85
CA VAL A 286 -3.76 6.78 12.84
C VAL A 286 -2.91 6.26 11.69
N GLY A 287 -3.50 6.14 10.51
CA GLY A 287 -2.81 5.59 9.35
C GLY A 287 -3.57 5.87 8.05
N THR A 288 -3.07 5.35 6.96
CA THR A 288 -3.64 5.52 5.62
C THR A 288 -4.31 4.24 5.15
N VAL A 289 -5.54 4.35 4.67
CA VAL A 289 -6.27 3.23 4.05
C VAL A 289 -5.66 2.89 2.72
N GLN A 290 -5.44 1.60 2.47
CA GLN A 290 -4.79 1.12 1.27
C GLN A 290 -5.39 -0.22 0.82
N TYR A 291 -5.64 -0.34 -0.48
CA TYR A 291 -5.90 -1.65 -1.08
C TYR A 291 -4.57 -2.36 -1.34
N TYR A 292 -4.40 -3.55 -0.77
CA TYR A 292 -3.23 -4.39 -0.97
C TYR A 292 -3.49 -5.39 -2.10
N GLU A 293 -3.03 -5.07 -3.30
CA GLU A 293 -3.29 -5.83 -4.54
C GLU A 293 -2.85 -7.30 -4.43
N ALA A 294 -1.67 -7.56 -3.82
CA ALA A 294 -1.15 -8.92 -3.72
C ALA A 294 -2.00 -9.84 -2.82
N GLY A 295 -2.69 -9.27 -1.84
CA GLY A 295 -3.59 -10.00 -0.94
C GLY A 295 -5.06 -9.89 -1.33
N GLY A 296 -5.42 -9.03 -2.29
CA GLY A 296 -6.80 -8.77 -2.67
C GLY A 296 -7.64 -8.19 -1.52
N THR A 297 -7.03 -7.46 -0.59
CA THR A 297 -7.68 -7.00 0.64
C THR A 297 -7.29 -5.57 1.01
N TRP A 298 -8.02 -4.99 1.94
CA TRP A 298 -7.78 -3.66 2.47
C TRP A 298 -6.99 -3.71 3.77
N GLN A 299 -6.12 -2.74 3.97
CA GLN A 299 -5.35 -2.56 5.19
C GLN A 299 -5.20 -1.09 5.55
N VAL A 300 -4.81 -0.80 6.79
CA VAL A 300 -4.35 0.52 7.20
C VAL A 300 -2.84 0.46 7.43
N SER A 301 -2.11 1.42 6.87
CA SER A 301 -0.65 1.47 6.89
C SER A 301 -0.13 2.89 7.15
N GLY A 302 1.19 3.10 7.09
CA GLY A 302 1.77 4.43 7.26
C GLY A 302 1.67 5.00 8.67
N LEU A 303 1.66 4.14 9.70
CA LEU A 303 1.59 4.54 11.08
C LEU A 303 2.83 5.33 11.50
N THR A 304 2.62 6.35 12.33
CA THR A 304 3.69 7.15 12.92
C THR A 304 3.56 7.23 14.44
N TYR A 305 4.72 7.30 15.13
CA TYR A 305 4.81 7.60 16.54
C TYR A 305 6.04 8.47 16.80
N ARG A 306 5.84 9.56 17.52
CA ARG A 306 6.90 10.46 17.97
C ARG A 306 6.92 10.48 19.50
N MET A 307 7.92 9.83 20.08
CA MET A 307 8.05 9.69 21.54
C MET A 307 8.01 11.02 22.30
N MET A 308 8.52 12.10 21.73
CA MET A 308 8.51 13.43 22.33
C MET A 308 7.15 14.16 22.23
N GLN A 309 6.21 13.59 21.51
CA GLN A 309 4.88 14.16 21.26
C GLN A 309 3.81 13.05 21.30
N PRO A 310 3.69 12.32 22.44
CA PRO A 310 2.78 11.16 22.53
C PRO A 310 1.31 11.55 22.36
N ASP A 311 0.93 12.78 22.70
CA ASP A 311 -0.43 13.32 22.61
C ASP A 311 -0.74 13.99 21.25
N ASP A 312 0.20 13.93 20.30
CA ASP A 312 -0.02 14.46 18.96
C ASP A 312 -1.15 13.66 18.27
N PRO A 313 -2.22 14.34 17.77
CA PRO A 313 -3.31 13.67 17.08
C PRO A 313 -2.88 12.90 15.82
N GLY A 314 -1.71 13.22 15.25
CA GLY A 314 -1.11 12.49 14.15
C GLY A 314 -0.40 11.20 14.55
N ASN A 315 -0.22 10.94 15.85
CA ASN A 315 0.39 9.73 16.36
C ASN A 315 -0.65 8.65 16.69
N ILE A 316 -0.19 7.36 16.63
CA ILE A 316 -0.90 6.28 17.33
C ILE A 316 -0.81 6.50 18.84
N GLN A 317 -1.85 6.09 19.57
CA GLN A 317 -1.96 6.29 21.01
C GLN A 317 -2.47 5.03 21.70
N LYS A 318 -1.92 4.72 22.87
CA LYS A 318 -2.46 3.71 23.77
C LYS A 318 -3.53 4.36 24.63
N LEU A 319 -4.75 3.82 24.61
CA LEU A 319 -5.88 4.32 25.39
C LEU A 319 -6.03 3.58 26.73
N SER A 320 -5.96 2.25 26.69
CA SER A 320 -6.04 1.39 27.87
C SER A 320 -5.37 0.03 27.61
N GLU A 321 -5.32 -0.85 28.60
CA GLU A 321 -4.71 -2.18 28.50
C GLU A 321 -5.50 -3.23 29.25
N GLY A 322 -5.14 -4.51 29.07
CA GLY A 322 -5.75 -5.64 29.75
C GLY A 322 -7.02 -6.17 29.08
N HIS A 323 -7.27 -5.77 27.84
CA HIS A 323 -8.36 -6.28 27.04
C HIS A 323 -8.06 -7.68 26.49
N ARG A 324 -9.09 -8.37 26.01
CA ARG A 324 -8.97 -9.68 25.37
C ARG A 324 -9.57 -9.63 23.99
N ALA A 325 -9.02 -10.43 23.08
CA ALA A 325 -9.64 -10.70 21.80
C ALA A 325 -11.04 -11.32 22.01
N ALA A 326 -11.99 -10.95 21.16
CA ALA A 326 -13.39 -11.34 21.30
C ALA A 326 -13.62 -12.83 21.09
N PHE A 327 -12.92 -13.43 20.12
CA PHE A 327 -13.12 -14.79 19.67
C PHE A 327 -14.60 -15.15 19.62
N VAL A 328 -15.34 -14.42 18.78
CA VAL A 328 -16.79 -14.57 18.65
C VAL A 328 -17.11 -16.02 18.20
N LEU A 329 -17.88 -16.73 19.02
CA LEU A 329 -18.33 -18.07 18.66
C LEU A 329 -19.27 -17.99 17.45
N THR A 330 -18.86 -18.56 16.33
CA THR A 330 -19.57 -18.50 15.05
C THR A 330 -19.62 -19.90 14.46
N ASP A 331 -20.77 -20.32 13.95
CA ASP A 331 -20.90 -21.56 13.21
C ASP A 331 -20.50 -21.41 11.73
N ALA A 332 -20.26 -22.54 11.05
CA ALA A 332 -19.79 -22.55 9.68
C ALA A 332 -20.80 -21.95 8.68
N ASP A 333 -22.09 -22.20 8.87
CA ASP A 333 -23.13 -21.66 7.98
C ASP A 333 -23.22 -20.13 8.09
N THR A 334 -23.17 -19.60 9.31
CA THR A 334 -23.11 -18.15 9.54
C THR A 334 -21.89 -17.55 8.88
N LEU A 335 -20.69 -18.15 9.04
CA LEU A 335 -19.46 -17.60 8.45
C LEU A 335 -19.51 -17.64 6.92
N MET A 336 -19.87 -18.76 6.33
CA MET A 336 -19.71 -18.99 4.88
C MET A 336 -20.92 -18.54 4.05
N ASN A 337 -22.15 -18.62 4.59
CA ASN A 337 -23.40 -18.36 3.88
C ASN A 337 -24.21 -17.20 4.50
N GLY A 338 -23.85 -16.80 5.71
CA GLY A 338 -24.56 -15.75 6.46
C GLY A 338 -24.51 -14.40 5.75
N LYS A 339 -25.50 -13.60 6.05
CA LYS A 339 -25.61 -12.21 5.52
C LYS A 339 -25.82 -11.26 6.69
N PHE A 340 -25.22 -10.09 6.57
CA PHE A 340 -25.35 -9.00 7.51
C PHE A 340 -25.94 -7.77 6.83
N CYS A 341 -26.95 -7.18 7.43
CA CYS A 341 -27.57 -5.97 6.93
C CYS A 341 -27.15 -4.78 7.81
N TYR A 342 -26.65 -3.71 7.19
CA TYR A 342 -26.20 -2.51 7.87
C TYR A 342 -26.62 -1.25 7.10
N GLU A 343 -26.64 -0.14 7.81
CA GLU A 343 -26.83 1.18 7.22
C GLU A 343 -25.50 1.69 6.67
N GLN A 344 -25.52 2.14 5.43
CA GLN A 344 -24.42 2.84 4.78
C GLN A 344 -24.89 4.27 4.50
N SER A 345 -24.13 5.23 4.99
CA SER A 345 -24.38 6.65 4.73
C SER A 345 -23.39 7.16 3.69
N ASP A 346 -23.89 7.81 2.65
CA ASP A 346 -23.11 8.48 1.63
C ASP A 346 -23.69 9.89 1.46
N GLU A 347 -22.93 10.91 1.88
CA GLU A 347 -23.40 12.29 2.02
C GLU A 347 -24.73 12.38 2.81
N ASP A 348 -25.83 12.69 2.14
CA ASP A 348 -27.17 12.82 2.76
C ASP A 348 -28.07 11.59 2.51
N VAL A 349 -27.54 10.50 1.95
CA VAL A 349 -28.33 9.32 1.59
C VAL A 349 -27.99 8.14 2.48
N VAL A 350 -28.97 7.69 3.26
CA VAL A 350 -28.89 6.44 4.05
C VAL A 350 -29.43 5.29 3.21
N ARG A 351 -28.66 4.22 3.07
CA ARG A 351 -29.06 2.99 2.37
C ARG A 351 -28.87 1.79 3.28
N PHE A 352 -29.78 0.82 3.16
CA PHE A 352 -29.58 -0.50 3.77
C PHE A 352 -28.83 -1.39 2.78
N VAL A 353 -27.66 -1.86 3.17
CA VAL A 353 -26.81 -2.75 2.39
C VAL A 353 -26.80 -4.12 3.05
N THR A 354 -26.91 -5.16 2.24
CA THR A 354 -26.75 -6.55 2.70
C THR A 354 -25.47 -7.11 2.09
N ALA A 355 -24.52 -7.51 2.93
CA ALA A 355 -23.25 -8.10 2.54
C ALA A 355 -23.08 -9.50 3.13
N PRO A 356 -22.17 -10.34 2.59
CA PRO A 356 -21.76 -11.58 3.25
C PRO A 356 -21.27 -11.29 4.68
N TYR A 357 -21.65 -12.13 5.64
CA TYR A 357 -21.22 -11.97 7.03
C TYR A 357 -19.70 -11.93 7.14
N ALA A 358 -18.99 -12.85 6.46
CA ALA A 358 -17.53 -12.90 6.47
C ALA A 358 -16.86 -11.62 5.94
N ALA A 359 -17.48 -10.91 5.00
CA ALA A 359 -16.95 -9.64 4.50
C ALA A 359 -17.04 -8.52 5.55
N VAL A 360 -18.12 -8.50 6.31
CA VAL A 360 -18.35 -7.52 7.38
C VAL A 360 -17.48 -7.81 8.60
N ALA A 361 -17.36 -9.09 8.97
CA ALA A 361 -16.56 -9.58 10.09
C ALA A 361 -15.08 -9.83 9.72
N LEU A 362 -14.65 -9.42 8.53
CA LEU A 362 -13.26 -9.57 8.08
C LEU A 362 -12.30 -8.90 9.08
N ASP A 363 -11.15 -9.53 9.33
CA ASP A 363 -10.11 -9.10 10.28
C ASP A 363 -10.54 -9.15 11.76
N THR A 364 -11.72 -9.71 12.10
CA THR A 364 -12.12 -9.96 13.50
C THR A 364 -11.73 -11.35 13.97
N THR A 365 -11.62 -11.53 15.28
CA THR A 365 -11.33 -12.83 15.87
C THR A 365 -12.58 -13.70 15.97
N VAL A 366 -12.44 -14.97 15.63
CA VAL A 366 -13.51 -15.98 15.60
C VAL A 366 -13.11 -17.23 16.36
N GLU A 367 -14.06 -17.83 17.06
CA GLU A 367 -13.99 -19.20 17.56
C GLU A 367 -14.98 -20.07 16.79
N MET A 368 -14.55 -21.22 16.28
CA MET A 368 -15.40 -22.19 15.62
C MET A 368 -15.12 -23.58 16.16
N LYS A 369 -16.19 -24.35 16.38
CA LYS A 369 -16.11 -25.67 17.02
C LYS A 369 -16.61 -26.78 16.13
N GLY A 370 -16.08 -27.99 16.36
CA GLY A 370 -16.58 -29.20 15.73
C GLY A 370 -16.25 -29.33 14.24
N LEU A 371 -15.13 -28.73 13.81
CA LEU A 371 -14.67 -28.86 12.43
C LEU A 371 -14.02 -30.22 12.18
N THR A 372 -14.58 -31.07 11.30
CA THR A 372 -13.97 -32.33 10.89
C THR A 372 -12.98 -32.08 9.75
N VAL A 373 -11.71 -32.35 9.95
CA VAL A 373 -10.65 -32.20 8.95
C VAL A 373 -10.73 -33.32 7.93
N THR A 374 -11.15 -33.03 6.72
CA THR A 374 -11.35 -33.98 5.62
C THR A 374 -10.13 -34.13 4.73
N ASP A 375 -9.35 -33.06 4.59
CA ASP A 375 -8.10 -33.00 3.83
C ASP A 375 -7.16 -31.96 4.42
N ALA A 376 -5.86 -32.14 4.20
CA ALA A 376 -4.86 -31.19 4.71
C ALA A 376 -3.55 -31.27 3.93
N TYR A 377 -2.83 -30.14 3.87
CA TYR A 377 -1.45 -30.14 3.38
C TYR A 377 -0.57 -29.14 4.14
N THR A 378 0.73 -29.43 4.22
CA THR A 378 1.75 -28.51 4.72
C THR A 378 2.46 -27.86 3.54
N THR A 379 2.61 -26.54 3.57
CA THR A 379 3.31 -25.81 2.52
C THR A 379 4.81 -26.09 2.60
N GLU A 380 5.40 -26.45 1.47
CA GLU A 380 6.85 -26.70 1.33
C GLU A 380 7.36 -25.82 0.16
N ASN A 381 7.79 -24.60 0.45
CA ASN A 381 8.20 -23.64 -0.58
C ASN A 381 9.49 -22.88 -0.24
N GLY A 382 10.13 -23.17 0.92
CA GLY A 382 11.34 -22.47 1.37
C GLY A 382 11.18 -20.98 1.66
N GLY A 383 9.95 -20.43 1.56
CA GLY A 383 9.63 -19.04 1.82
C GLY A 383 9.07 -18.79 3.23
N SER A 384 8.52 -17.61 3.48
CA SER A 384 7.96 -17.20 4.77
C SER A 384 6.76 -18.06 5.23
N SER A 385 6.07 -18.72 4.31
CA SER A 385 4.96 -19.64 4.61
C SER A 385 5.36 -21.11 4.67
N ASP A 386 6.66 -21.44 4.56
CA ASP A 386 7.15 -22.82 4.60
C ASP A 386 6.85 -23.45 5.96
N GLY A 387 6.07 -24.53 5.96
CA GLY A 387 5.55 -25.18 7.17
C GLY A 387 4.18 -24.72 7.63
N ALA A 388 3.56 -23.77 6.96
CA ALA A 388 2.16 -23.40 7.22
C ALA A 388 1.22 -24.53 6.73
N ILE A 389 0.15 -24.78 7.48
CA ILE A 389 -0.78 -25.88 7.23
C ILE A 389 -2.11 -25.32 6.71
N THR A 390 -2.65 -25.90 5.66
CA THR A 390 -4.03 -25.70 5.24
C THR A 390 -4.85 -26.92 5.62
N LEU A 391 -5.93 -26.72 6.36
CA LEU A 391 -6.89 -27.75 6.73
C LEU A 391 -8.20 -27.47 6.00
N TYR A 392 -8.67 -28.44 5.24
CA TYR A 392 -10.00 -28.42 4.64
C TYR A 392 -10.95 -29.15 5.58
N CYS A 393 -11.93 -28.44 6.08
CA CYS A 393 -12.82 -28.92 7.10
C CYS A 393 -14.26 -28.97 6.59
N ASP A 394 -15.01 -29.90 7.13
CA ASP A 394 -16.47 -29.96 7.02
C ASP A 394 -17.10 -29.74 8.40
N ALA A 395 -18.12 -28.90 8.43
CA ALA A 395 -18.97 -28.71 9.60
C ALA A 395 -20.43 -28.79 9.15
N ASP A 396 -21.07 -29.90 9.41
CA ASP A 396 -22.48 -30.16 9.06
C ASP A 396 -22.78 -29.95 7.55
N GLY A 397 -21.83 -30.30 6.67
CA GLY A 397 -21.95 -30.16 5.23
C GLY A 397 -21.54 -28.80 4.68
N VAL A 398 -21.01 -27.90 5.53
CA VAL A 398 -20.43 -26.63 5.13
C VAL A 398 -18.91 -26.71 5.13
N ALA A 399 -18.30 -26.42 3.97
CA ALA A 399 -16.84 -26.42 3.85
C ALA A 399 -16.23 -25.14 4.48
N VAL A 400 -15.23 -25.34 5.33
CA VAL A 400 -14.46 -24.26 5.97
C VAL A 400 -12.96 -24.53 5.77
N THR A 401 -12.23 -23.52 5.32
CA THR A 401 -10.77 -23.59 5.25
C THR A 401 -10.14 -22.95 6.50
N VAL A 402 -9.21 -23.68 7.11
CA VAL A 402 -8.37 -23.16 8.21
C VAL A 402 -6.93 -23.11 7.73
N ARG A 403 -6.32 -21.96 7.81
CA ARG A 403 -4.92 -21.73 7.42
C ARG A 403 -4.09 -21.37 8.64
N THR A 404 -2.96 -22.04 8.87
CA THR A 404 -2.04 -21.67 9.94
C THR A 404 -0.84 -20.86 9.42
N VAL A 405 -0.13 -20.20 10.33
CA VAL A 405 1.28 -19.86 10.11
C VAL A 405 2.14 -21.10 10.35
N PRO A 406 3.44 -21.12 9.97
CA PRO A 406 4.36 -22.16 10.41
C PRO A 406 4.35 -22.27 11.94
N MET A 407 4.13 -23.46 12.48
CA MET A 407 4.00 -23.69 13.93
C MET A 407 4.97 -24.77 14.40
N ILE A 408 5.40 -24.62 15.66
CA ILE A 408 6.23 -25.59 16.36
C ILE A 408 5.51 -26.07 17.62
N ASN A 409 5.77 -27.31 18.02
CA ASN A 409 5.27 -27.87 19.27
C ASN A 409 6.16 -27.47 20.46
N GLU A 410 5.82 -27.89 21.68
CA GLU A 410 6.59 -27.61 22.89
C GLU A 410 8.02 -28.21 22.87
N ALA A 411 8.27 -29.22 22.06
CA ALA A 411 9.59 -29.82 21.86
C ALA A 411 10.44 -29.06 20.83
N GLY A 412 9.89 -28.02 20.18
CA GLY A 412 10.56 -27.26 19.13
C GLY A 412 10.51 -27.93 17.75
N GLU A 413 9.68 -28.95 17.57
CA GLU A 413 9.51 -29.65 16.31
C GLU A 413 8.38 -29.01 15.49
N ARG A 414 8.53 -29.00 14.16
CA ARG A 414 7.51 -28.48 13.24
C ARG A 414 6.23 -29.32 13.36
N ILE A 415 5.10 -28.64 13.52
CA ILE A 415 3.77 -29.26 13.44
C ILE A 415 3.41 -29.41 11.96
N THR A 416 2.92 -30.59 11.59
CA THR A 416 2.50 -30.91 10.21
C THR A 416 1.05 -31.38 10.18
N GLN A 417 0.48 -31.50 8.99
CA GLN A 417 -0.95 -31.83 8.80
C GLN A 417 -1.37 -33.16 9.38
N GLU A 418 -0.45 -34.12 9.54
CA GLU A 418 -0.77 -35.52 9.95
C GLU A 418 -1.47 -35.59 11.30
N ILE A 419 -1.19 -34.64 12.21
CA ILE A 419 -1.82 -34.66 13.54
C ILE A 419 -3.30 -34.24 13.49
N TYR A 420 -3.74 -33.56 12.44
CA TYR A 420 -5.09 -33.01 12.32
C TYR A 420 -5.96 -33.84 11.36
N LEU A 421 -5.37 -34.54 10.38
CA LEU A 421 -6.10 -35.22 9.32
C LEU A 421 -7.05 -36.30 9.91
N GLY A 422 -8.32 -36.23 9.54
CA GLY A 422 -9.39 -37.12 10.02
C GLY A 422 -9.83 -36.84 11.46
N LYS A 423 -9.41 -35.75 12.06
CA LYS A 423 -9.79 -35.34 13.43
C LYS A 423 -10.87 -34.28 13.41
N THR A 424 -11.60 -34.19 14.52
CA THR A 424 -12.49 -33.08 14.82
C THR A 424 -11.71 -32.06 15.67
N ILE A 425 -11.78 -30.78 15.29
CA ILE A 425 -11.03 -29.68 15.92
C ILE A 425 -11.95 -28.52 16.27
N ASP A 426 -11.58 -27.83 17.34
CA ASP A 426 -12.05 -26.47 17.65
C ASP A 426 -10.92 -25.48 17.31
N VAL A 427 -11.26 -24.36 16.70
CA VAL A 427 -10.27 -23.35 16.26
C VAL A 427 -10.60 -21.97 16.76
N LYS A 428 -9.54 -21.19 17.05
CA LYS A 428 -9.55 -19.75 17.30
C LYS A 428 -8.63 -19.09 16.29
N GLY A 429 -9.11 -18.06 15.62
CA GLY A 429 -8.32 -17.38 14.59
C GLY A 429 -8.92 -16.06 14.19
N VAL A 430 -8.51 -15.56 13.04
CA VAL A 430 -9.02 -14.35 12.41
C VAL A 430 -9.71 -14.72 11.11
N ILE A 431 -10.82 -14.07 10.80
CA ILE A 431 -11.46 -14.17 9.49
C ILE A 431 -10.59 -13.44 8.48
N GLU A 432 -10.03 -14.16 7.52
CA GLU A 432 -9.15 -13.65 6.47
C GLU A 432 -9.77 -13.89 5.09
N TYR A 433 -9.52 -12.96 4.16
CA TYR A 433 -9.84 -13.15 2.76
C TYR A 433 -8.55 -13.51 2.00
N TYR A 434 -8.55 -14.62 1.29
CA TYR A 434 -7.38 -15.08 0.53
C TYR A 434 -7.82 -15.86 -0.71
N ASP A 435 -7.20 -15.58 -1.85
CA ASP A 435 -7.41 -16.29 -3.13
C ASP A 435 -8.88 -16.46 -3.53
N GLY A 436 -9.67 -15.40 -3.37
CA GLY A 436 -11.08 -15.37 -3.74
C GLY A 436 -12.05 -15.99 -2.72
N GLY A 437 -11.59 -16.41 -1.54
CA GLY A 437 -12.41 -17.03 -0.49
C GLY A 437 -12.13 -16.53 0.91
N TYR A 438 -13.06 -16.81 1.83
CA TYR A 438 -12.86 -16.56 3.26
C TYR A 438 -12.32 -17.81 3.94
N GLN A 439 -11.41 -17.60 4.90
CA GLN A 439 -10.80 -18.65 5.70
C GLN A 439 -10.59 -18.19 7.13
N ILE A 440 -10.31 -19.12 8.04
CA ILE A 440 -9.89 -18.82 9.42
C ILE A 440 -8.36 -18.93 9.47
N LYS A 441 -7.68 -17.83 9.77
CA LYS A 441 -6.23 -17.79 9.95
C LYS A 441 -5.86 -17.99 11.40
N VAL A 442 -5.02 -19.00 11.67
CA VAL A 442 -4.55 -19.37 13.00
C VAL A 442 -3.07 -19.04 13.18
N PHE A 443 -2.73 -18.37 14.29
CA PHE A 443 -1.39 -17.87 14.55
C PHE A 443 -0.63 -18.57 15.68
N ALA A 444 -1.28 -19.47 16.42
CA ALA A 444 -0.65 -20.15 17.54
C ALA A 444 -1.16 -21.61 17.67
N PRO A 445 -0.30 -22.56 18.07
CA PRO A 445 -0.70 -23.97 18.21
C PRO A 445 -1.85 -24.21 19.19
N ASN A 446 -1.88 -23.47 20.30
CA ASN A 446 -2.94 -23.56 21.31
C ASN A 446 -4.30 -22.97 20.88
N HIS A 447 -4.38 -22.44 19.68
CA HIS A 447 -5.63 -22.00 19.06
C HIS A 447 -6.30 -23.10 18.22
N ILE A 448 -5.71 -24.29 18.15
CA ILE A 448 -6.34 -25.49 17.58
C ILE A 448 -6.38 -26.55 18.68
N THR A 449 -7.58 -27.00 19.02
CA THR A 449 -7.80 -28.09 19.99
C THR A 449 -8.40 -29.28 19.28
N ILE A 450 -7.75 -30.44 19.34
CA ILE A 450 -8.31 -31.71 18.84
C ILE A 450 -9.31 -32.22 19.89
N THR A 451 -10.53 -32.45 19.46
CA THR A 451 -11.63 -32.88 20.34
C THR A 451 -12.00 -34.37 20.17
N GLU A 452 -11.77 -34.94 18.95
CA GLU A 452 -11.98 -36.34 18.62
C GLU A 452 -10.95 -36.88 17.62
#